data_731dedc5f53c84f821973fd989d2f4e4
#
_entry.id   731dedc5f53c84f821973fd989d2f4e4
#
_cell.length_a   1.000
_cell.length_b   1.000
_cell.length_c   1.000
_cell.angle_alpha   90.00
_cell.angle_beta   90.00
_cell.angle_gamma   90.00
#
_symmetry.space_group_name_H-M   'P 1'
#
loop_
_entity.id
_entity.type
_entity.pdbx_description
1 polymer ?
#
loop_
_entity_poly.entity_id
_entity_poly.type
_entity_poly.pdbx_seq_one_letter_code
_entity_poly.pdbx_strand_id
1 'polypeptide(L)'
;MISRSDLPQLNATVLHEKRIPYEYLKVTPNSIKPIQSDRLPFDDNHYIRRYTKIVRDTYNPLIVDKDFNLIDGHHRYDIIRRMDPPMTSVRVLQLGISYETVIELFKK
;
A
#
# COMPACT_ATOMS: atom_id res chain seq x y z
N MET A 1 -13.58 -4.48 -7.45
CA MET A 1 -12.10 -4.41 -7.55
C MET A 1 -11.75 -3.34 -8.56
N ILE A 2 -10.63 -2.68 -8.35
CA ILE A 2 -10.22 -1.51 -9.14
C ILE A 2 -8.96 -1.86 -9.91
N SER A 3 -8.90 -1.48 -11.20
CA SER A 3 -7.70 -1.70 -12.01
C SER A 3 -6.52 -0.89 -11.42
N ARG A 4 -5.31 -1.47 -11.47
CA ARG A 4 -4.11 -0.77 -11.02
C ARG A 4 -3.89 0.57 -11.71
N SER A 5 -4.35 0.72 -12.95
CA SER A 5 -4.23 1.98 -13.70
C SER A 5 -5.13 3.08 -13.16
N ASP A 6 -6.17 2.74 -12.41
CA ASP A 6 -7.10 3.68 -11.81
C ASP A 6 -6.72 4.06 -10.38
N LEU A 7 -5.72 3.39 -9.79
CA LEU A 7 -5.23 3.71 -8.46
C LEU A 7 -3.99 4.60 -8.57
N PRO A 8 -3.94 5.71 -7.83
CA PRO A 8 -2.76 6.59 -7.85
C PRO A 8 -1.59 5.95 -7.10
N GLN A 9 -0.38 6.29 -7.52
CA GLN A 9 0.82 6.01 -6.72
C GLN A 9 0.97 7.15 -5.72
N LEU A 10 1.14 6.77 -4.45
CA LEU A 10 1.16 7.73 -3.35
C LEU A 10 2.46 7.62 -2.56
N ASN A 11 2.87 8.75 -2.00
CA ASN A 11 3.94 8.86 -1.02
C ASN A 11 3.65 10.07 -0.14
N ALA A 12 4.45 10.27 0.91
CA ALA A 12 4.22 11.36 1.85
C ALA A 12 4.24 12.74 1.15
N THR A 13 5.12 12.94 0.17
CA THR A 13 5.20 14.20 -0.56
C THR A 13 3.89 14.51 -1.30
N VAL A 14 3.35 13.52 -2.01
CA VAL A 14 2.09 13.67 -2.74
C VAL A 14 0.93 13.94 -1.79
N LEU A 15 0.89 13.23 -0.65
CA LEU A 15 -0.14 13.43 0.37
C LEU A 15 -0.11 14.86 0.91
N HIS A 16 1.08 15.40 1.18
CA HIS A 16 1.24 16.79 1.61
C HIS A 16 0.78 17.78 0.53
N GLU A 17 1.17 17.57 -0.71
CA GLU A 17 0.78 18.43 -1.83
C GLU A 17 -0.74 18.48 -2.03
N LYS A 18 -1.42 17.35 -1.86
CA LYS A 18 -2.86 17.23 -2.00
C LYS A 18 -3.62 17.55 -0.71
N ARG A 19 -2.90 17.85 0.38
CA ARG A 19 -3.49 18.13 1.70
C ARG A 19 -4.36 16.99 2.21
N ILE A 20 -3.92 15.75 1.96
CA ILE A 20 -4.60 14.56 2.45
C ILE A 20 -4.06 14.22 3.82
N PRO A 21 -4.89 14.22 4.88
CA PRO A 21 -4.43 13.86 6.21
C PRO A 21 -4.10 12.36 6.29
N TYR A 22 -3.07 12.02 7.04
CA TYR A 22 -2.70 10.62 7.26
C TYR A 22 -2.07 10.44 8.63
N GLU A 23 -2.09 9.19 9.09
CA GLU A 23 -1.52 8.78 10.37
C GLU A 23 -0.65 7.53 10.14
N TYR A 24 0.50 7.49 10.78
CA TYR A 24 1.39 6.32 10.73
C TYR A 24 0.94 5.31 11.77
N LEU A 25 0.72 4.07 11.33
CA LEU A 25 0.28 2.97 12.19
C LEU A 25 1.07 1.70 11.92
N LYS A 26 1.05 0.78 12.90
CA LYS A 26 1.40 -0.61 12.71
C LYS A 26 0.15 -1.45 12.90
N VAL A 27 -0.16 -2.28 11.91
CA VAL A 27 -1.38 -3.10 11.91
C VAL A 27 -1.06 -4.54 11.51
N THR A 28 -1.96 -5.47 11.82
CA THR A 28 -1.80 -6.83 11.34
C THR A 28 -2.08 -6.89 9.83
N PRO A 29 -1.38 -7.75 9.07
CA PRO A 29 -1.65 -7.87 7.63
C PRO A 29 -3.12 -8.20 7.32
N ASN A 30 -3.78 -8.95 8.20
CA ASN A 30 -5.20 -9.32 8.01
C ASN A 30 -6.16 -8.13 8.09
N SER A 31 -5.73 -7.00 8.67
CA SER A 31 -6.54 -5.79 8.75
C SER A 31 -6.62 -5.05 7.41
N ILE A 32 -5.73 -5.36 6.48
CA ILE A 32 -5.61 -4.66 5.21
C ILE A 32 -6.47 -5.35 4.16
N LYS A 33 -7.24 -4.56 3.42
CA LYS A 33 -8.13 -5.05 2.37
C LYS A 33 -7.60 -4.66 0.99
N PRO A 34 -6.99 -5.59 0.24
CA PRO A 34 -6.54 -5.26 -1.12
C PRO A 34 -7.74 -5.01 -2.03
N ILE A 35 -7.65 -3.98 -2.87
CA ILE A 35 -8.75 -3.60 -3.79
C ILE A 35 -8.34 -3.58 -5.25
N GLN A 36 -7.07 -3.81 -5.56
CA GLN A 36 -6.58 -3.81 -6.92
C GLN A 36 -6.91 -5.14 -7.59
N SER A 37 -7.53 -5.07 -8.79
CA SER A 37 -8.00 -6.26 -9.51
C SER A 37 -6.87 -6.96 -10.27
N ASP A 38 -5.80 -6.24 -10.60
CA ASP A 38 -4.70 -6.77 -11.41
C ASP A 38 -3.37 -6.33 -10.85
N ARG A 39 -2.32 -7.12 -11.13
CA ARG A 39 -0.94 -6.85 -10.74
C ARG A 39 -0.05 -6.88 -11.96
N LEU A 40 0.95 -5.98 -11.99
CA LEU A 40 2.07 -6.17 -12.89
C LEU A 40 2.82 -7.44 -12.48
N PRO A 41 3.30 -8.25 -13.45
CA PRO A 41 4.16 -9.38 -13.12
C PRO A 41 5.40 -8.90 -12.36
N PHE A 42 5.84 -9.69 -11.38
CA PHE A 42 7.14 -9.46 -10.77
C PHE A 42 8.23 -9.92 -11.73
N ASP A 43 9.25 -9.10 -11.94
CA ASP A 43 10.53 -9.66 -12.37
C ASP A 43 11.34 -10.04 -11.11
N ASP A 44 12.30 -10.95 -11.27
CA ASP A 44 13.04 -11.50 -10.14
C ASP A 44 13.82 -10.42 -9.38
N ASN A 45 14.37 -9.44 -10.09
CA ASN A 45 15.15 -8.37 -9.46
C ASN A 45 14.28 -7.47 -8.60
N HIS A 46 13.09 -7.09 -9.09
CA HIS A 46 12.14 -6.30 -8.32
C HIS A 46 11.63 -7.06 -7.10
N TYR A 47 11.35 -8.34 -7.25
CA TYR A 47 10.90 -9.18 -6.14
C TYR A 47 11.96 -9.25 -5.04
N ILE A 48 13.20 -9.57 -5.42
CA ILE A 48 14.31 -9.70 -4.47
C ILE A 48 14.54 -8.37 -3.71
N ARG A 49 14.53 -7.25 -4.41
CA ARG A 49 14.72 -5.93 -3.78
C ARG A 49 13.63 -5.62 -2.76
N ARG A 50 12.37 -5.84 -3.12
CA ARG A 50 11.25 -5.59 -2.22
C ARG A 50 11.26 -6.54 -1.03
N TYR A 51 11.51 -7.82 -1.28
CA TYR A 51 11.62 -8.82 -0.23
C TYR A 51 12.73 -8.46 0.77
N THR A 52 13.90 -8.08 0.26
CA THR A 52 15.03 -7.69 1.09
C THR A 52 14.69 -6.49 1.99
N LYS A 53 14.04 -5.47 1.44
CA LYS A 53 13.61 -4.30 2.21
C LYS A 53 12.62 -4.68 3.29
N ILE A 54 11.71 -5.59 3.02
CA ILE A 54 10.72 -6.03 4.00
C ILE A 54 11.41 -6.79 5.14
N VAL A 55 12.32 -7.70 4.81
CA VAL A 55 13.09 -8.46 5.82
C VAL A 55 13.92 -7.52 6.70
N ARG A 56 14.51 -6.48 6.13
CA ARG A 56 15.33 -5.50 6.84
C ARG A 56 14.52 -4.40 7.51
N ASP A 57 13.21 -4.42 7.38
CA ASP A 57 12.29 -3.39 7.90
C ASP A 57 12.61 -1.98 7.38
N THR A 58 13.04 -1.90 6.12
CA THR A 58 13.35 -0.63 5.45
C THR A 58 12.38 -0.30 4.32
N TYR A 59 11.29 -1.06 4.20
CA TYR A 59 10.29 -0.83 3.18
C TYR A 59 9.47 0.43 3.46
N ASN A 60 8.98 1.06 2.39
CA ASN A 60 8.04 2.16 2.53
C ASN A 60 6.70 1.65 3.06
N PRO A 61 6.04 2.38 3.99
CA PRO A 61 4.74 1.96 4.49
C PRO A 61 3.74 1.73 3.37
N LEU A 62 2.86 0.76 3.55
CA LEU A 62 1.70 0.60 2.69
C LEU A 62 0.74 1.77 2.94
N ILE A 63 -0.04 2.17 1.94
CA ILE A 63 -0.98 3.27 2.09
C ILE A 63 -2.40 2.73 1.98
N VAL A 64 -3.16 2.93 3.05
CA VAL A 64 -4.55 2.48 3.18
C VAL A 64 -5.47 3.68 3.37
N ASP A 65 -6.73 3.54 3.00
CA ASP A 65 -7.73 4.58 3.25
C ASP A 65 -8.25 4.50 4.70
N LYS A 66 -9.23 5.35 5.03
CA LYS A 66 -9.81 5.40 6.38
C LYS A 66 -10.43 4.07 6.83
N ASP A 67 -10.79 3.20 5.91
CA ASP A 67 -11.42 1.89 6.18
C ASP A 67 -10.47 0.72 5.92
N PHE A 68 -9.15 0.98 5.81
CA PHE A 68 -8.09 -0.01 5.58
C PHE A 68 -8.14 -0.67 4.20
N ASN A 69 -8.79 -0.03 3.22
CA ASN A 69 -8.65 -0.44 1.83
C ASN A 69 -7.26 -0.05 1.33
N LEU A 70 -6.54 -1.00 0.77
CA LEU A 70 -5.17 -0.77 0.31
C LEU A 70 -5.18 0.01 -1.00
N ILE A 71 -4.55 1.19 -1.00
CA ILE A 71 -4.45 2.04 -2.19
C ILE A 71 -3.12 1.84 -2.89
N ASP A 72 -2.02 1.88 -2.16
CA ASP A 72 -0.68 1.73 -2.73
C ASP A 72 0.13 0.71 -1.93
N GLY A 73 0.86 -0.13 -2.65
CA GLY A 73 1.70 -1.16 -2.06
C GLY A 73 1.16 -2.58 -2.24
N HIS A 74 0.33 -2.84 -3.24
CA HIS A 74 -0.24 -4.18 -3.47
C HIS A 74 0.84 -5.24 -3.72
N HIS A 75 1.93 -4.91 -4.45
CA HIS A 75 3.05 -5.84 -4.61
C HIS A 75 3.72 -6.15 -3.28
N ARG A 76 3.98 -5.13 -2.45
CA ARG A 76 4.55 -5.33 -1.11
C ARG A 76 3.62 -6.17 -0.25
N TYR A 77 2.32 -5.90 -0.32
CA TYR A 77 1.31 -6.68 0.40
C TYR A 77 1.35 -8.15 0.00
N ASP A 78 1.42 -8.42 -1.31
CA ASP A 78 1.47 -9.80 -1.82
C ASP A 78 2.72 -10.53 -1.31
N ILE A 79 3.87 -9.86 -1.25
CA ILE A 79 5.10 -10.43 -0.70
C ILE A 79 4.94 -10.69 0.80
N ILE A 80 4.40 -9.74 1.55
CA ILE A 80 4.18 -9.86 2.99
C ILE A 80 3.29 -11.06 3.30
N ARG A 81 2.25 -11.30 2.51
CA ARG A 81 1.33 -12.42 2.72
C ARG A 81 1.95 -13.78 2.43
N ARG A 82 3.07 -13.82 1.71
CA ARG A 82 3.79 -15.06 1.36
C ARG A 82 4.98 -15.35 2.28
N MET A 83 5.27 -14.47 3.23
CA MET A 83 6.44 -14.65 4.09
C MET A 83 6.25 -15.79 5.08
N ASP A 84 7.32 -16.54 5.32
CA ASP A 84 7.38 -17.62 6.28
C ASP A 84 8.68 -17.46 7.09
N PRO A 85 8.59 -17.21 8.42
CA PRO A 85 7.35 -17.10 9.21
C PRO A 85 6.54 -15.84 8.84
N PRO A 86 5.21 -15.88 9.09
CA PRO A 86 4.37 -14.72 8.78
C PRO A 86 4.74 -13.48 9.57
N MET A 87 4.60 -12.32 8.95
CA MET A 87 4.73 -11.05 9.65
C MET A 87 3.53 -10.83 10.58
N THR A 88 3.81 -10.34 11.79
CA THR A 88 2.74 -10.06 12.78
C THR A 88 2.25 -8.63 12.70
N SER A 89 3.06 -7.71 12.18
CA SER A 89 2.68 -6.31 12.01
C SER A 89 3.31 -5.72 10.76
N VAL A 90 2.61 -4.75 10.18
CA VAL A 90 3.00 -4.05 8.95
C VAL A 90 2.85 -2.55 9.17
N ARG A 91 3.81 -1.77 8.66
CA ARG A 91 3.72 -0.32 8.71
C ARG A 91 2.81 0.20 7.61
N VAL A 92 1.87 1.08 7.98
CA VAL A 92 0.94 1.70 7.04
C VAL A 92 0.83 3.20 7.30
N LEU A 93 0.49 3.95 6.24
CA LEU A 93 -0.07 5.29 6.38
C LEU A 93 -1.57 5.16 6.15
N GLN A 94 -2.36 5.47 7.18
CA GLN A 94 -3.83 5.46 7.07
C GLN A 94 -4.30 6.86 6.73
N LEU A 95 -4.98 6.98 5.60
CA LEU A 95 -5.55 8.27 5.16
C LEU A 95 -6.83 8.58 5.93
N GLY A 96 -7.13 9.87 6.08
CA GLY A 96 -8.37 10.31 6.71
C GLY A 96 -9.58 10.34 5.77
N ILE A 97 -9.43 9.87 4.52
CA ILE A 97 -10.48 9.88 3.50
C ILE A 97 -10.60 8.50 2.86
N SER A 98 -11.71 8.25 2.16
CA SER A 98 -11.94 6.98 1.47
C SER A 98 -11.14 6.89 0.18
N TYR A 99 -10.90 5.64 -0.30
CA TYR A 99 -10.20 5.42 -1.57
C TYR A 99 -10.95 6.04 -2.75
N GLU A 100 -12.27 6.07 -2.71
CA GLU A 100 -13.09 6.70 -3.76
C GLU A 100 -12.80 8.20 -3.84
N THR A 101 -12.70 8.87 -2.70
CA THR A 101 -12.31 10.28 -2.64
C THR A 101 -10.90 10.50 -3.15
N VAL A 102 -9.97 9.61 -2.81
CA VAL A 102 -8.59 9.68 -3.31
C VAL A 102 -8.58 9.59 -4.83
N ILE A 103 -9.27 8.61 -5.40
CA ILE A 103 -9.34 8.46 -6.86
C ILE A 103 -9.88 9.72 -7.51
N GLU A 104 -10.92 10.31 -6.93
CA GLU A 104 -11.52 11.54 -7.44
C GLU A 104 -10.54 12.71 -7.43
N LEU A 105 -9.74 12.85 -6.38
CA LEU A 105 -8.74 13.93 -6.27
C LEU A 105 -7.63 13.82 -7.34
N PHE A 106 -7.39 12.63 -7.86
CA PHE A 106 -6.33 12.39 -8.85
C PHE A 106 -6.85 12.30 -10.29
N LYS A 107 -8.15 12.45 -10.49
CA LYS A 107 -8.71 12.56 -11.85
C LYS A 107 -8.32 13.90 -12.47
N LYS A 108 -8.04 13.86 -13.75
CA LYS A 108 -7.73 15.06 -14.54
C LYS A 108 -8.96 15.60 -15.22
#